data_6b8455e721e5bb3ebdc62a290c5082f4
#
_entry.id   6b8455e721e5bb3ebdc62a290c5082f4
#
_cell.length_a   1.000
_cell.length_b   1.000
_cell.length_c   1.000
_cell.angle_alpha   90.00
_cell.angle_beta   90.00
_cell.angle_gamma   90.00
#
_symmetry.space_group_name_H-M   'P 1'
#
loop_
_entity.id
_entity.type
_entity.pdbx_description
1 polymer ?
#
loop_
_entity_poly.entity_id
_entity_poly.type
_entity_poly.pdbx_seq_one_letter_code
_entity_poly.pdbx_strand_id
1 'polypeptide(L)'
;MDVGLSVYDIAGAELVALGMAAEAAGFATLWLGEHIVLPVGYTAEHPTTGSATNRSHLKRIVDPATKLLDPLVALSAVAAVTERIQLATGIYLVGLRHPLAVARMTATLQDVAGGRFMLGVGSGWLEEEFAALGVPFEERRARYEEAVAVLRAAWAGGEISFAGEHVAFEHVMVTAEPVGVPLILGGNTEPALRRAATLADGWFSSGNPTFDEAVWLRARLGALCESCGRDEPLPVYVRLAGHDRAELDRYAEHGFEHVTVWANQLWPDEGSLDEKQERFAAAAAELLDAR
;
A
#
# COMPACT_ATOMS: atom_id res chain seq x y z
N MET A 1 6.57 17.93 -4.64
CA MET A 1 6.17 16.80 -3.76
C MET A 1 4.87 16.23 -4.28
N ASP A 2 4.82 14.93 -4.46
CA ASP A 2 3.64 14.22 -4.92
C ASP A 2 2.72 13.91 -3.75
N VAL A 3 1.42 14.15 -3.93
CA VAL A 3 0.40 13.84 -2.92
C VAL A 3 -0.44 12.67 -3.42
N GLY A 4 -0.58 11.65 -2.61
CA GLY A 4 -1.42 10.49 -2.89
C GLY A 4 -2.61 10.39 -1.94
N LEU A 5 -3.51 9.46 -2.24
CA LEU A 5 -4.67 9.12 -1.42
C LEU A 5 -4.52 7.71 -0.83
N SER A 6 -4.81 7.55 0.46
CA SER A 6 -4.99 6.26 1.12
C SER A 6 -6.47 5.98 1.30
N VAL A 7 -6.92 4.82 0.85
CA VAL A 7 -8.32 4.37 0.90
C VAL A 7 -8.42 3.04 1.63
N TYR A 8 -9.43 2.91 2.47
CA TYR A 8 -9.64 1.68 3.23
C TYR A 8 -11.13 1.26 3.28
N ASP A 9 -12.04 2.16 3.65
CA ASP A 9 -13.48 1.90 3.77
C ASP A 9 -14.23 2.65 2.65
N ILE A 10 -14.57 1.93 1.57
CA ILE A 10 -15.25 2.52 0.41
C ILE A 10 -16.05 1.47 -0.36
N ALA A 11 -17.16 1.86 -0.96
CA ALA A 11 -17.90 1.00 -1.89
C ALA A 11 -17.24 0.98 -3.28
N GLY A 12 -17.38 -0.14 -4.03
CA GLY A 12 -16.69 -0.31 -5.30
C GLY A 12 -16.99 0.76 -6.34
N ALA A 13 -18.26 1.15 -6.50
CA ALA A 13 -18.65 2.22 -7.42
C ALA A 13 -18.08 3.59 -7.00
N GLU A 14 -17.99 3.84 -5.69
CA GLU A 14 -17.39 5.07 -5.16
C GLU A 14 -15.87 5.09 -5.35
N LEU A 15 -15.18 3.95 -5.23
CA LEU A 15 -13.74 3.87 -5.50
C LEU A 15 -13.41 4.24 -6.95
N VAL A 16 -14.20 3.76 -7.91
CA VAL A 16 -14.00 4.09 -9.32
C VAL A 16 -14.21 5.59 -9.57
N ALA A 17 -15.27 6.17 -9.01
CA ALA A 17 -15.54 7.60 -9.11
C ALA A 17 -14.45 8.45 -8.42
N LEU A 18 -13.97 8.02 -7.24
CA LEU A 18 -12.86 8.66 -6.53
C LEU A 18 -11.56 8.60 -7.35
N GLY A 19 -11.25 7.46 -7.98
CA GLY A 19 -10.05 7.32 -8.81
C GLY A 19 -10.02 8.30 -9.97
N MET A 20 -11.16 8.45 -10.68
CA MET A 20 -11.31 9.46 -11.74
C MET A 20 -11.19 10.89 -11.21
N ALA A 21 -11.84 11.20 -10.11
CA ALA A 21 -11.79 12.53 -9.49
C ALA A 21 -10.37 12.86 -8.98
N ALA A 22 -9.69 11.88 -8.37
CA ALA A 22 -8.32 12.03 -7.89
C ALA A 22 -7.33 12.31 -9.03
N GLU A 23 -7.44 11.58 -10.14
CA GLU A 23 -6.64 11.84 -11.33
C GLU A 23 -6.91 13.24 -11.92
N ALA A 24 -8.18 13.63 -12.00
CA ALA A 24 -8.57 14.95 -12.50
C ALA A 24 -8.04 16.08 -11.61
N ALA A 25 -8.03 15.88 -10.29
CA ALA A 25 -7.51 16.83 -9.31
C ALA A 25 -5.97 16.88 -9.24
N GLY A 26 -5.26 15.90 -9.83
CA GLY A 26 -3.80 15.87 -9.86
C GLY A 26 -3.14 15.11 -8.71
N PHE A 27 -3.85 14.24 -8.00
CA PHE A 27 -3.23 13.30 -7.10
C PHE A 27 -2.32 12.32 -7.84
N ALA A 28 -1.14 12.05 -7.28
CA ALA A 28 -0.13 11.23 -7.92
C ALA A 28 -0.40 9.72 -7.76
N THR A 29 -0.93 9.30 -6.60
CA THR A 29 -1.11 7.88 -6.27
C THR A 29 -2.42 7.61 -5.54
N LEU A 30 -3.02 6.43 -5.78
CA LEU A 30 -4.17 5.89 -5.04
C LEU A 30 -3.76 4.56 -4.39
N TRP A 31 -3.75 4.53 -3.06
CA TRP A 31 -3.38 3.37 -2.24
C TRP A 31 -4.63 2.73 -1.65
N LEU A 32 -4.88 1.47 -1.95
CA LEU A 32 -6.00 0.72 -1.40
C LEU A 32 -5.51 -0.31 -0.38
N GLY A 33 -5.98 -0.17 0.85
CA GLY A 33 -5.70 -1.13 1.92
C GLY A 33 -6.58 -2.38 1.84
N GLU A 34 -6.18 -3.45 2.56
CA GLU A 34 -6.99 -4.66 2.63
C GLU A 34 -7.02 -5.31 4.01
N HIS A 35 -8.05 -6.11 4.18
CA HIS A 35 -8.11 -7.37 4.91
C HIS A 35 -8.92 -8.36 4.07
N ILE A 36 -8.54 -9.65 4.10
CA ILE A 36 -9.27 -10.69 3.34
C ILE A 36 -10.59 -11.03 4.04
N VAL A 37 -10.54 -11.11 5.37
CA VAL A 37 -11.70 -11.35 6.23
C VAL A 37 -11.69 -10.42 7.43
N LEU A 38 -12.89 -10.01 7.88
CA LEU A 38 -13.05 -9.20 9.08
C LEU A 38 -13.59 -10.05 10.22
N PRO A 39 -12.80 -10.38 11.25
CA PRO A 39 -13.30 -11.05 12.44
C PRO A 39 -14.38 -10.21 13.13
N VAL A 40 -15.50 -10.84 13.54
CA VAL A 40 -16.56 -10.17 14.31
C VAL A 40 -16.04 -9.71 15.68
N GLY A 41 -15.07 -10.45 16.24
CA GLY A 41 -14.32 -10.08 17.43
C GLY A 41 -12.85 -10.44 17.28
N TYR A 42 -11.98 -9.60 17.81
CA TYR A 42 -10.53 -9.86 17.84
C TYR A 42 -9.88 -9.25 19.08
N THR A 43 -8.75 -9.84 19.49
CA THR A 43 -7.93 -9.42 20.62
C THR A 43 -6.56 -8.92 20.21
N ALA A 44 -6.15 -9.19 18.96
CA ALA A 44 -4.90 -8.72 18.42
C ALA A 44 -4.81 -7.19 18.45
N GLU A 45 -3.65 -6.66 18.81
CA GLU A 45 -3.38 -5.23 18.79
C GLU A 45 -2.61 -4.85 17.52
N HIS A 46 -3.05 -3.79 16.86
CA HIS A 46 -2.32 -3.27 15.71
C HIS A 46 -0.94 -2.77 16.17
N PRO A 47 0.16 -3.04 15.43
CA PRO A 47 1.52 -2.67 15.83
C PRO A 47 1.74 -1.17 16.12
N THR A 48 0.84 -0.30 15.63
CA THR A 48 0.87 1.13 15.88
C THR A 48 -0.08 1.57 17.01
N THR A 49 -0.83 0.64 17.64
CA THR A 49 -1.70 0.95 18.77
C THR A 49 -0.87 1.45 19.95
N GLY A 50 -1.30 2.56 20.55
CA GLY A 50 -0.59 3.18 21.68
C GLY A 50 0.62 4.05 21.30
N SER A 51 1.00 4.11 20.02
CA SER A 51 1.96 5.13 19.58
C SER A 51 1.28 6.50 19.53
N ALA A 52 2.01 7.58 19.83
CA ALA A 52 1.51 8.96 19.72
C ALA A 52 1.07 9.29 18.29
N THR A 53 1.49 8.49 17.34
CA THR A 53 1.31 8.63 15.88
C THR A 53 -0.01 8.05 15.37
N ASN A 54 -0.70 7.24 16.18
CA ASN A 54 -1.88 6.50 15.72
C ASN A 54 -3.20 7.19 16.12
N ARG A 55 -3.28 8.51 15.98
CA ARG A 55 -4.49 9.26 16.33
C ARG A 55 -5.68 8.97 15.42
N SER A 56 -5.44 8.51 14.19
CA SER A 56 -6.52 8.15 13.25
C SER A 56 -7.23 6.84 13.60
N HIS A 57 -6.63 6.00 14.44
CA HIS A 57 -7.20 4.73 14.88
C HIS A 57 -7.78 4.79 16.31
N LEU A 58 -8.40 5.92 16.66
CA LEU A 58 -9.22 6.03 17.88
C LEU A 58 -10.46 5.11 17.84
N LYS A 59 -10.83 4.64 16.64
CA LYS A 59 -11.82 3.58 16.41
C LYS A 59 -11.12 2.25 16.15
N ARG A 60 -11.84 1.18 16.31
CA ARG A 60 -11.40 -0.17 15.95
C ARG A 60 -10.96 -0.17 14.49
N ILE A 61 -9.72 -0.61 14.20
CA ILE A 61 -9.16 -0.61 12.84
C ILE A 61 -9.94 -1.57 11.95
N VAL A 62 -10.34 -2.72 12.52
CA VAL A 62 -11.14 -3.73 11.85
C VAL A 62 -12.55 -3.69 12.45
N ASP A 63 -13.52 -3.22 11.68
CA ASP A 63 -14.94 -3.22 12.01
C ASP A 63 -15.67 -4.07 10.99
N PRO A 64 -16.53 -5.03 11.41
CA PRO A 64 -17.32 -5.85 10.48
C PRO A 64 -18.20 -5.06 9.50
N ALA A 65 -18.51 -3.80 9.81
CA ALA A 65 -19.26 -2.90 8.93
C ALA A 65 -18.40 -2.23 7.86
N THR A 66 -17.06 -2.33 7.94
CA THR A 66 -16.13 -1.73 6.96
C THR A 66 -16.35 -2.34 5.57
N LYS A 67 -16.50 -1.48 4.58
CA LYS A 67 -16.65 -1.89 3.17
C LYS A 67 -15.26 -2.17 2.59
N LEU A 68 -14.81 -3.41 2.72
CA LEU A 68 -13.54 -3.85 2.15
C LEU A 68 -13.73 -4.38 0.74
N LEU A 69 -12.76 -4.08 -0.09
CA LEU A 69 -12.66 -4.57 -1.46
C LEU A 69 -11.38 -5.42 -1.59
N ASP A 70 -11.41 -6.45 -2.44
CA ASP A 70 -10.15 -7.06 -2.88
C ASP A 70 -9.39 -6.02 -3.70
N PRO A 71 -8.15 -5.65 -3.31
CA PRO A 71 -7.46 -4.52 -3.92
C PRO A 71 -7.13 -4.75 -5.39
N LEU A 72 -6.76 -5.97 -5.80
CA LEU A 72 -6.37 -6.22 -7.19
C LEU A 72 -7.57 -6.17 -8.12
N VAL A 73 -8.73 -6.68 -7.66
CA VAL A 73 -9.99 -6.59 -8.41
C VAL A 73 -10.46 -5.14 -8.53
N ALA A 74 -10.47 -4.42 -7.41
CA ALA A 74 -10.97 -3.06 -7.34
C ALA A 74 -10.06 -2.06 -8.10
N LEU A 75 -8.74 -2.17 -7.93
CA LEU A 75 -7.78 -1.32 -8.66
C LEU A 75 -7.77 -1.60 -10.17
N SER A 76 -8.12 -2.83 -10.61
CA SER A 76 -8.30 -3.10 -12.05
C SER A 76 -9.44 -2.28 -12.65
N ALA A 77 -10.53 -2.07 -11.91
CA ALA A 77 -11.64 -1.23 -12.36
C ALA A 77 -11.22 0.26 -12.44
N VAL A 78 -10.43 0.73 -11.48
CA VAL A 78 -9.87 2.10 -11.53
C VAL A 78 -8.87 2.25 -12.67
N ALA A 79 -8.01 1.25 -12.89
CA ALA A 79 -7.02 1.25 -13.97
C ALA A 79 -7.66 1.44 -15.36
N ALA A 80 -8.83 0.81 -15.56
CA ALA A 80 -9.56 0.84 -16.83
C ALA A 80 -10.17 2.22 -17.18
N VAL A 81 -10.30 3.13 -16.20
CA VAL A 81 -10.92 4.45 -16.36
C VAL A 81 -9.99 5.63 -16.06
N THR A 82 -8.71 5.34 -15.79
CA THR A 82 -7.67 6.33 -15.51
C THR A 82 -6.46 6.11 -16.40
N GLU A 83 -5.66 7.14 -16.64
CA GLU A 83 -4.53 7.10 -17.56
C GLU A 83 -3.18 7.49 -16.93
N ARG A 84 -3.18 8.22 -15.81
CA ARG A 84 -1.97 8.84 -15.23
C ARG A 84 -1.72 8.45 -13.78
N ILE A 85 -2.77 8.43 -12.95
CA ILE A 85 -2.64 8.15 -11.51
C ILE A 85 -2.02 6.78 -11.28
N GLN A 86 -1.00 6.71 -10.43
CA GLN A 86 -0.42 5.44 -10.00
C GLN A 86 -1.37 4.73 -9.02
N LEU A 87 -1.46 3.43 -9.14
CA LEU A 87 -2.32 2.59 -8.33
C LEU A 87 -1.48 1.69 -7.45
N ALA A 88 -1.81 1.59 -6.19
CA ALA A 88 -1.00 0.81 -5.27
C ALA A 88 -1.85 0.10 -4.19
N THR A 89 -1.35 -1.01 -3.69
CA THR A 89 -1.90 -1.64 -2.49
C THR A 89 -1.22 -1.08 -1.24
N GLY A 90 -1.99 -0.69 -0.25
CA GLY A 90 -1.44 -0.09 0.97
C GLY A 90 -1.95 -0.72 2.27
N ILE A 91 -1.64 -1.99 2.50
CA ILE A 91 -0.74 -2.98 1.90
C ILE A 91 -1.47 -4.29 1.60
N TYR A 92 -0.91 -5.14 0.72
CA TYR A 92 -1.43 -6.47 0.36
C TYR A 92 -0.82 -7.55 1.27
N LEU A 93 -1.67 -8.46 1.79
CA LEU A 93 -1.25 -9.54 2.69
C LEU A 93 -0.80 -10.77 1.88
N VAL A 94 0.37 -10.66 1.26
CA VAL A 94 0.87 -11.66 0.30
C VAL A 94 1.10 -13.04 0.92
N GLY A 95 1.44 -13.12 2.21
CA GLY A 95 1.66 -14.38 2.93
C GLY A 95 0.39 -15.22 3.16
N LEU A 96 -0.80 -14.65 2.91
CA LEU A 96 -2.10 -15.34 3.03
C LEU A 96 -2.58 -15.96 1.70
N ARG A 97 -1.81 -15.83 0.62
CA ARG A 97 -2.16 -16.28 -0.73
C ARG A 97 -1.02 -17.07 -1.35
N HIS A 98 -1.35 -17.90 -2.34
CA HIS A 98 -0.31 -18.59 -3.11
C HIS A 98 0.43 -17.59 -4.01
N PRO A 99 1.77 -17.41 -3.87
CA PRO A 99 2.51 -16.33 -4.53
C PRO A 99 2.51 -16.41 -6.06
N LEU A 100 2.43 -17.59 -6.68
CA LEU A 100 2.29 -17.71 -8.14
C LEU A 100 0.96 -17.13 -8.65
N ALA A 101 -0.14 -17.29 -7.88
CA ALA A 101 -1.41 -16.67 -8.21
C ALA A 101 -1.32 -15.14 -8.10
N VAL A 102 -0.70 -14.65 -7.03
CA VAL A 102 -0.46 -13.20 -6.83
C VAL A 102 0.41 -12.65 -7.96
N ALA A 103 1.49 -13.35 -8.33
CA ALA A 103 2.36 -12.94 -9.43
C ALA A 103 1.60 -12.80 -10.77
N ARG A 104 0.69 -13.74 -11.08
CA ARG A 104 -0.14 -13.68 -12.27
C ARG A 104 -1.12 -12.50 -12.22
N MET A 105 -1.82 -12.32 -11.10
CA MET A 105 -2.81 -11.25 -10.94
C MET A 105 -2.15 -9.86 -11.02
N THR A 106 -1.01 -9.68 -10.38
CA THR A 106 -0.27 -8.40 -10.37
C THR A 106 0.36 -8.08 -11.72
N ALA A 107 0.88 -9.09 -12.44
CA ALA A 107 1.35 -8.91 -13.81
C ALA A 107 0.21 -8.49 -14.76
N THR A 108 -0.98 -9.08 -14.58
CA THR A 108 -2.18 -8.70 -15.34
C THR A 108 -2.61 -7.28 -15.02
N LEU A 109 -2.66 -6.91 -13.73
CA LEU A 109 -3.02 -5.55 -13.34
C LEU A 109 -2.00 -4.52 -13.83
N GLN A 110 -0.71 -4.86 -13.81
CA GLN A 110 0.34 -3.98 -14.35
C GLN A 110 0.16 -3.72 -15.85
N ASP A 111 -0.21 -4.75 -16.61
CA ASP A 111 -0.52 -4.61 -18.04
C ASP A 111 -1.77 -3.75 -18.27
N VAL A 112 -2.88 -4.06 -17.60
CA VAL A 112 -4.14 -3.27 -17.66
C VAL A 112 -3.91 -1.82 -17.24
N ALA A 113 -3.09 -1.58 -16.26
CA ALA A 113 -2.75 -0.25 -15.77
C ALA A 113 -1.72 0.49 -16.64
N GLY A 114 -1.18 -0.13 -17.69
CA GLY A 114 -0.15 0.47 -18.54
C GLY A 114 1.13 0.82 -17.77
N GLY A 115 1.55 -0.03 -16.84
CA GLY A 115 2.77 0.18 -16.05
C GLY A 115 2.61 1.03 -14.79
N ARG A 116 1.39 1.46 -14.42
CA ARG A 116 1.11 2.37 -13.29
C ARG A 116 0.84 1.68 -11.95
N PHE A 117 0.91 0.35 -11.88
CA PHE A 117 0.62 -0.38 -10.65
C PHE A 117 1.88 -0.62 -9.83
N MET A 118 1.76 -0.48 -8.50
CA MET A 118 2.78 -0.82 -7.51
C MET A 118 2.19 -1.79 -6.49
N LEU A 119 2.92 -2.85 -6.14
CA LEU A 119 2.49 -3.79 -5.11
C LEU A 119 3.10 -3.43 -3.76
N GLY A 120 2.31 -2.78 -2.91
CA GLY A 120 2.66 -2.59 -1.50
C GLY A 120 2.30 -3.83 -0.69
N VAL A 121 3.26 -4.40 0.05
CA VAL A 121 3.09 -5.66 0.79
C VAL A 121 3.49 -5.56 2.25
N GLY A 122 2.85 -6.39 3.08
CA GLY A 122 3.16 -6.54 4.49
C GLY A 122 2.89 -7.94 5.01
N SER A 123 3.45 -8.24 6.19
CA SER A 123 3.33 -9.57 6.80
C SER A 123 2.02 -9.81 7.55
N GLY A 124 1.17 -8.79 7.73
CA GLY A 124 -0.05 -8.89 8.52
C GLY A 124 0.14 -8.82 10.04
N TRP A 125 -0.92 -8.48 10.77
CA TRP A 125 -0.92 -8.31 12.22
C TRP A 125 -2.11 -8.97 12.93
N LEU A 126 -3.20 -9.22 12.21
CA LEU A 126 -4.48 -9.69 12.74
C LEU A 126 -4.49 -11.22 12.80
N GLU A 127 -4.16 -11.78 13.95
CA GLU A 127 -4.02 -13.23 14.14
C GLU A 127 -5.30 -13.99 13.80
N GLU A 128 -6.47 -13.43 14.13
CA GLU A 128 -7.77 -14.04 13.86
C GLU A 128 -8.07 -14.17 12.37
N GLU A 129 -7.53 -13.28 11.54
CA GLU A 129 -7.61 -13.36 10.07
C GLU A 129 -6.78 -14.55 9.54
N PHE A 130 -5.56 -14.72 10.06
CA PHE A 130 -4.71 -15.85 9.72
C PHE A 130 -5.36 -17.17 10.13
N ALA A 131 -5.92 -17.26 11.34
CA ALA A 131 -6.62 -18.43 11.83
C ALA A 131 -7.84 -18.79 10.96
N ALA A 132 -8.63 -17.80 10.55
CA ALA A 132 -9.79 -18.00 9.68
C ALA A 132 -9.41 -18.55 8.30
N LEU A 133 -8.20 -18.23 7.81
CA LEU A 133 -7.67 -18.70 6.53
C LEU A 133 -6.81 -19.96 6.65
N GLY A 134 -6.71 -20.54 7.86
CA GLY A 134 -5.95 -21.77 8.11
C GLY A 134 -4.43 -21.60 8.00
N VAL A 135 -3.92 -20.39 8.20
CA VAL A 135 -2.50 -20.08 8.16
C VAL A 135 -1.99 -19.83 9.58
N PRO A 136 -0.96 -20.56 10.06
CA PRO A 136 -0.36 -20.31 11.37
C PRO A 136 0.22 -18.89 11.46
N PHE A 137 -0.18 -18.14 12.48
CA PHE A 137 0.23 -16.72 12.59
C PHE A 137 1.74 -16.54 12.81
N GLU A 138 2.37 -17.49 13.51
CA GLU A 138 3.81 -17.53 13.73
C GLU A 138 4.61 -17.63 12.42
N GLU A 139 4.06 -18.28 11.39
CA GLU A 139 4.69 -18.46 10.08
C GLU A 139 4.59 -17.22 9.17
N ARG A 140 3.78 -16.22 9.54
CA ARG A 140 3.44 -15.07 8.67
C ARG A 140 4.65 -14.37 8.05
N ARG A 141 5.77 -14.31 8.79
CA ARG A 141 7.00 -13.64 8.31
C ARG A 141 7.74 -14.50 7.30
N ALA A 142 7.92 -15.79 7.58
CA ALA A 142 8.56 -16.71 6.67
C ALA A 142 7.77 -16.83 5.36
N ARG A 143 6.45 -17.02 5.45
CA ARG A 143 5.56 -17.03 4.28
C ARG A 143 5.61 -15.74 3.46
N TYR A 144 5.67 -14.60 4.13
CA TYR A 144 5.83 -13.30 3.47
C TYR A 144 7.17 -13.20 2.73
N GLU A 145 8.29 -13.63 3.35
CA GLU A 145 9.62 -13.57 2.76
C GLU A 145 9.75 -14.52 1.56
N GLU A 146 9.23 -15.75 1.65
CA GLU A 146 9.16 -16.68 0.52
C GLU A 146 8.27 -16.12 -0.61
N ALA A 147 7.12 -15.56 -0.27
CA ALA A 147 6.23 -14.96 -1.26
C ALA A 147 6.90 -13.81 -2.03
N VAL A 148 7.61 -12.92 -1.33
CA VAL A 148 8.38 -11.84 -1.97
C VAL A 148 9.44 -12.40 -2.92
N ALA A 149 10.18 -13.43 -2.51
CA ALA A 149 11.19 -14.07 -3.37
C ALA A 149 10.56 -14.70 -4.62
N VAL A 150 9.43 -15.41 -4.47
CA VAL A 150 8.70 -16.00 -5.59
C VAL A 150 8.16 -14.94 -6.55
N LEU A 151 7.60 -13.84 -6.03
CA LEU A 151 7.12 -12.73 -6.85
C LEU A 151 8.24 -12.14 -7.71
N ARG A 152 9.40 -11.86 -7.12
CA ARG A 152 10.55 -11.32 -7.84
C ARG A 152 11.02 -12.29 -8.95
N ALA A 153 11.13 -13.61 -8.64
CA ALA A 153 11.48 -14.60 -9.61
C ALA A 153 10.45 -14.71 -10.75
N ALA A 154 9.15 -14.71 -10.40
CA ALA A 154 8.07 -14.82 -11.37
C ALA A 154 7.97 -13.62 -12.32
N TRP A 155 8.26 -12.40 -11.83
CA TRP A 155 8.25 -11.18 -12.64
C TRP A 155 9.55 -11.01 -13.48
N ALA A 156 10.62 -11.72 -13.14
CA ALA A 156 11.82 -11.74 -13.97
C ALA A 156 11.60 -12.42 -15.34
N GLY A 157 10.51 -13.18 -15.46
CA GLY A 157 10.16 -13.90 -16.70
C GLY A 157 10.88 -15.23 -16.85
N GLY A 158 10.37 -16.06 -17.76
CA GLY A 158 10.93 -17.38 -18.05
C GLY A 158 10.52 -18.48 -17.06
N GLU A 159 11.24 -19.59 -17.15
CA GLU A 159 11.01 -20.76 -16.29
C GLU A 159 11.64 -20.56 -14.91
N ILE A 160 10.88 -20.87 -13.88
CA ILE A 160 11.30 -20.77 -12.49
C ILE A 160 11.03 -22.07 -11.72
N SER A 161 11.88 -22.35 -10.73
CA SER A 161 11.66 -23.35 -9.67
C SER A 161 11.96 -22.69 -8.32
N PHE A 162 11.29 -23.14 -7.29
CA PHE A 162 11.47 -22.63 -5.93
C PHE A 162 11.34 -23.75 -4.91
N ALA A 163 12.21 -23.81 -3.92
CA ALA A 163 12.23 -24.80 -2.86
C ALA A 163 12.30 -24.12 -1.50
N GLY A 164 11.14 -23.62 -1.04
CA GLY A 164 10.97 -23.02 0.30
C GLY A 164 10.34 -24.01 1.29
N GLU A 165 10.13 -23.56 2.50
CA GLU A 165 9.46 -24.33 3.55
C GLU A 165 7.92 -24.34 3.36
N HIS A 166 7.38 -23.23 2.89
CA HIS A 166 5.93 -23.02 2.74
C HIS A 166 5.46 -23.09 1.27
N VAL A 167 6.36 -22.86 0.34
CA VAL A 167 6.08 -22.92 -1.10
C VAL A 167 7.20 -23.66 -1.82
N ALA A 168 6.82 -24.69 -2.59
CA ALA A 168 7.76 -25.40 -3.44
C ALA A 168 7.10 -25.76 -4.77
N PHE A 169 7.82 -25.59 -5.87
CA PHE A 169 7.41 -25.96 -7.22
C PHE A 169 8.61 -26.05 -8.15
N GLU A 170 8.43 -26.78 -9.24
CA GLU A 170 9.48 -26.97 -10.26
C GLU A 170 8.90 -26.69 -11.65
N HIS A 171 9.74 -26.13 -12.51
CA HIS A 171 9.50 -26.00 -13.96
C HIS A 171 8.18 -25.29 -14.32
N VAL A 172 7.88 -24.16 -13.67
CA VAL A 172 6.69 -23.36 -14.00
C VAL A 172 7.05 -22.00 -14.60
N MET A 173 6.11 -21.40 -15.32
CA MET A 173 6.25 -20.06 -15.90
C MET A 173 5.01 -19.23 -15.59
N VAL A 174 5.21 -18.04 -15.03
CA VAL A 174 4.15 -17.05 -14.83
C VAL A 174 4.11 -16.07 -15.99
N THR A 175 5.24 -15.49 -16.36
CA THR A 175 5.40 -14.59 -17.50
C THR A 175 6.57 -15.05 -18.35
N ALA A 176 6.47 -14.95 -19.67
CA ALA A 176 7.58 -15.27 -20.56
C ALA A 176 8.64 -14.17 -20.54
N GLU A 177 8.21 -12.93 -20.55
CA GLU A 177 9.05 -11.74 -20.51
C GLU A 177 9.00 -11.07 -19.13
N PRO A 178 10.02 -10.29 -18.75
CA PRO A 178 10.02 -9.53 -17.51
C PRO A 178 8.84 -8.58 -17.40
N VAL A 179 8.24 -8.50 -16.20
CA VAL A 179 7.18 -7.54 -15.86
C VAL A 179 7.66 -6.67 -14.71
N GLY A 180 7.77 -5.37 -14.95
CA GLY A 180 8.23 -4.41 -13.95
C GLY A 180 7.11 -4.01 -12.98
N VAL A 181 6.84 -4.83 -11.96
CA VAL A 181 5.95 -4.48 -10.86
C VAL A 181 6.79 -3.95 -9.71
N PRO A 182 6.76 -2.63 -9.40
CA PRO A 182 7.46 -2.09 -8.25
C PRO A 182 6.92 -2.70 -6.95
N LEU A 183 7.83 -3.16 -6.09
CA LEU A 183 7.51 -3.77 -4.81
C LEU A 183 7.76 -2.77 -3.67
N ILE A 184 6.71 -2.35 -3.00
CA ILE A 184 6.77 -1.40 -1.90
C ILE A 184 6.61 -2.15 -0.57
N LEU A 185 7.59 -2.05 0.31
CA LEU A 185 7.56 -2.75 1.59
C LEU A 185 7.11 -1.81 2.71
N GLY A 186 6.21 -2.30 3.56
CA GLY A 186 5.70 -1.53 4.69
C GLY A 186 6.36 -1.86 6.02
N GLY A 187 6.14 -0.99 7.01
CA GLY A 187 6.50 -1.21 8.39
C GLY A 187 7.63 -0.32 8.92
N ASN A 188 7.48 0.09 10.20
CA ASN A 188 8.36 1.08 10.84
C ASN A 188 9.41 0.46 11.77
N THR A 189 9.39 -0.87 11.95
CA THR A 189 10.36 -1.55 12.82
C THR A 189 11.72 -1.71 12.13
N GLU A 190 12.79 -1.75 12.92
CA GLU A 190 14.15 -1.94 12.39
C GLU A 190 14.28 -3.15 11.43
N PRO A 191 13.73 -4.34 11.73
CA PRO A 191 13.74 -5.46 10.78
C PRO A 191 12.96 -5.18 9.48
N ALA A 192 11.87 -4.40 9.54
CA ALA A 192 11.11 -4.04 8.35
C ALA A 192 11.88 -3.05 7.47
N LEU A 193 12.52 -2.05 8.07
CA LEU A 193 13.37 -1.09 7.35
C LEU A 193 14.57 -1.78 6.69
N ARG A 194 15.21 -2.76 7.37
CA ARG A 194 16.29 -3.55 6.77
C ARG A 194 15.83 -4.35 5.56
N ARG A 195 14.65 -5.00 5.64
CA ARG A 195 14.08 -5.68 4.48
C ARG A 195 13.78 -4.72 3.34
N ALA A 196 13.21 -3.56 3.64
CA ALA A 196 12.97 -2.54 2.62
C ALA A 196 14.27 -2.10 1.96
N ALA A 197 15.31 -1.79 2.72
CA ALA A 197 16.61 -1.39 2.21
C ALA A 197 17.24 -2.42 1.26
N THR A 198 17.03 -3.73 1.51
CA THR A 198 17.63 -4.80 0.71
C THR A 198 16.77 -5.28 -0.45
N LEU A 199 15.44 -5.30 -0.29
CA LEU A 199 14.55 -6.02 -1.21
C LEU A 199 13.54 -5.14 -1.95
N ALA A 200 13.26 -3.91 -1.47
CA ALA A 200 12.18 -3.10 -2.01
C ALA A 200 12.60 -2.16 -3.14
N ASP A 201 11.60 -1.72 -3.91
CA ASP A 201 11.71 -0.59 -4.85
C ASP A 201 11.18 0.71 -4.23
N GLY A 202 10.61 0.65 -3.03
CA GLY A 202 10.17 1.77 -2.21
C GLY A 202 9.70 1.31 -0.83
N TRP A 203 9.46 2.28 0.06
CA TRP A 203 8.99 1.99 1.41
C TRP A 203 7.76 2.85 1.74
N PHE A 204 6.76 2.24 2.40
CA PHE A 204 5.53 2.89 2.85
C PHE A 204 5.41 2.84 4.37
N SER A 205 5.15 4.00 5.01
CA SER A 205 5.00 4.07 6.46
C SER A 205 3.80 3.27 6.97
N SER A 206 3.98 2.57 8.09
CA SER A 206 2.87 1.97 8.81
C SER A 206 2.21 3.00 9.72
N GLY A 207 0.88 3.04 9.74
CA GLY A 207 0.13 4.06 10.49
C GLY A 207 0.34 5.46 9.92
N ASN A 208 0.21 6.45 10.80
CA ASN A 208 0.45 7.86 10.49
C ASN A 208 1.55 8.37 11.43
N PRO A 209 2.84 8.23 11.08
CA PRO A 209 3.93 8.71 11.92
C PRO A 209 3.80 10.23 12.15
N THR A 210 4.23 10.71 13.32
CA THR A 210 4.44 12.14 13.51
C THR A 210 5.51 12.63 12.55
N PHE A 211 5.56 13.93 12.33
CA PHE A 211 6.59 14.52 11.48
C PHE A 211 8.01 14.12 11.92
N ASP A 212 8.32 14.20 13.20
CA ASP A 212 9.66 13.87 13.73
C ASP A 212 10.00 12.39 13.56
N GLU A 213 9.00 11.50 13.72
CA GLU A 213 9.18 10.06 13.42
C GLU A 213 9.36 9.80 11.93
N ALA A 214 8.62 10.49 11.07
CA ALA A 214 8.79 10.36 9.62
C ALA A 214 10.21 10.77 9.18
N VAL A 215 10.72 11.88 9.72
CA VAL A 215 12.10 12.34 9.50
C VAL A 215 13.10 11.30 9.98
N TRP A 216 12.92 10.76 11.19
CA TRP A 216 13.79 9.73 11.74
C TRP A 216 13.74 8.43 10.91
N LEU A 217 12.54 7.96 10.55
CA LEU A 217 12.35 6.74 9.75
C LEU A 217 13.04 6.85 8.39
N ARG A 218 12.87 7.98 7.70
CA ARG A 218 13.53 8.23 6.42
C ARG A 218 15.05 8.25 6.56
N ALA A 219 15.59 8.96 7.55
CA ALA A 219 17.02 9.01 7.80
C ALA A 219 17.58 7.61 8.13
N ARG A 220 16.84 6.84 8.96
CA ARG A 220 17.23 5.47 9.32
C ARG A 220 17.23 4.53 8.11
N LEU A 221 16.19 4.62 7.27
CA LEU A 221 16.11 3.85 6.03
C LEU A 221 17.28 4.19 5.09
N GLY A 222 17.60 5.47 4.92
CA GLY A 222 18.74 5.93 4.12
C GLY A 222 20.05 5.30 4.59
N ALA A 223 20.35 5.37 5.90
CA ALA A 223 21.55 4.75 6.47
C ALA A 223 21.61 3.23 6.26
N LEU A 224 20.45 2.54 6.28
CA LEU A 224 20.38 1.12 5.97
C LEU A 224 20.61 0.84 4.49
N CYS A 225 20.08 1.66 3.58
CA CYS A 225 20.34 1.55 2.14
C CYS A 225 21.84 1.68 1.85
N GLU A 226 22.49 2.70 2.40
CA GLU A 226 23.94 2.89 2.28
C GLU A 226 24.72 1.67 2.81
N SER A 227 24.33 1.14 3.97
CA SER A 227 24.99 -0.04 4.57
C SER A 227 24.83 -1.33 3.74
N CYS A 228 23.79 -1.40 2.91
CA CYS A 228 23.53 -2.51 1.99
C CYS A 228 24.16 -2.29 0.60
N GLY A 229 24.89 -1.17 0.40
CA GLY A 229 25.52 -0.84 -0.90
C GLY A 229 24.54 -0.38 -1.96
N ARG A 230 23.41 0.21 -1.55
CA ARG A 230 22.45 0.81 -2.49
C ARG A 230 22.91 2.24 -2.82
N ASP A 231 23.16 2.50 -4.09
CA ASP A 231 23.66 3.79 -4.57
C ASP A 231 22.57 4.87 -4.63
N GLU A 232 21.31 4.48 -4.85
CA GLU A 232 20.18 5.40 -4.93
C GLU A 232 19.25 5.28 -3.72
N PRO A 233 18.72 6.42 -3.21
CA PRO A 233 17.75 6.40 -2.13
C PRO A 233 16.46 5.70 -2.58
N LEU A 234 15.83 4.98 -1.64
CA LEU A 234 14.51 4.41 -1.88
C LEU A 234 13.44 5.50 -1.87
N PRO A 235 12.46 5.47 -2.79
CA PRO A 235 11.23 6.22 -2.66
C PRO A 235 10.56 5.97 -1.31
N VAL A 236 10.21 7.04 -0.61
CA VAL A 236 9.61 7.02 0.73
C VAL A 236 8.22 7.60 0.66
N TYR A 237 7.22 6.77 0.94
CA TYR A 237 5.81 7.16 0.99
C TYR A 237 5.37 7.28 2.45
N VAL A 238 4.99 8.47 2.89
CA VAL A 238 4.55 8.71 4.27
C VAL A 238 3.07 9.04 4.29
N ARG A 239 2.31 8.32 5.12
CA ARG A 239 0.90 8.63 5.34
C ARG A 239 0.75 9.63 6.47
N LEU A 240 0.09 10.74 6.17
CA LEU A 240 -0.16 11.83 7.11
C LEU A 240 -1.43 11.57 7.94
N ALA A 241 -1.47 12.13 9.13
CA ALA A 241 -2.67 12.11 9.97
C ALA A 241 -3.68 13.17 9.55
N GLY A 242 -3.20 14.30 9.06
CA GLY A 242 -3.99 15.43 8.58
C GLY A 242 -3.91 15.60 7.07
N HIS A 243 -4.57 16.63 6.58
CA HIS A 243 -4.62 16.96 5.15
C HIS A 243 -4.58 18.48 4.93
N ASP A 244 -3.98 19.24 5.88
CA ASP A 244 -3.86 20.67 5.70
C ASP A 244 -2.59 21.04 4.91
N ARG A 245 -2.66 22.17 4.22
CA ARG A 245 -1.60 22.64 3.36
C ARG A 245 -0.30 22.91 4.09
N ALA A 246 -0.35 23.46 5.30
CA ALA A 246 0.82 23.79 6.09
C ALA A 246 1.60 22.52 6.50
N GLU A 247 0.88 21.41 6.75
CA GLU A 247 1.52 20.11 6.98
C GLU A 247 2.22 19.61 5.72
N LEU A 248 1.58 19.69 4.54
CA LEU A 248 2.20 19.32 3.26
C LEU A 248 3.47 20.15 2.99
N ASP A 249 3.40 21.47 3.16
CA ASP A 249 4.55 22.37 2.95
C ASP A 249 5.70 22.02 3.89
N ARG A 250 5.42 21.71 5.16
CA ARG A 250 6.42 21.25 6.13
C ARG A 250 7.15 20.00 5.67
N TYR A 251 6.44 18.99 5.14
CA TYR A 251 7.07 17.79 4.59
C TYR A 251 7.88 18.09 3.35
N ALA A 252 7.38 18.93 2.44
CA ALA A 252 8.09 19.33 1.23
C ALA A 252 9.40 20.09 1.54
N GLU A 253 9.39 21.04 2.47
CA GLU A 253 10.56 21.78 2.94
C GLU A 253 11.64 20.88 3.53
N HIS A 254 11.27 19.74 4.07
CA HIS A 254 12.19 18.74 4.62
C HIS A 254 12.56 17.65 3.59
N GLY A 255 12.25 17.86 2.30
CA GLY A 255 12.69 17.01 1.20
C GLY A 255 11.95 15.66 1.12
N PHE A 256 10.70 15.57 1.60
CA PHE A 256 9.85 14.44 1.28
C PHE A 256 9.29 14.59 -0.14
N GLU A 257 9.43 13.56 -0.95
CA GLU A 257 8.98 13.56 -2.34
C GLU A 257 7.55 13.03 -2.49
N HIS A 258 7.13 12.11 -1.59
CA HIS A 258 5.81 11.49 -1.66
C HIS A 258 5.16 11.44 -0.27
N VAL A 259 3.95 11.96 -0.20
CA VAL A 259 3.08 11.83 0.99
C VAL A 259 1.70 11.33 0.57
N THR A 260 0.97 10.73 1.50
CA THR A 260 -0.43 10.34 1.27
C THR A 260 -1.32 10.89 2.37
N VAL A 261 -2.52 11.31 2.00
CA VAL A 261 -3.58 11.70 2.93
C VAL A 261 -4.73 10.70 2.88
N TRP A 262 -5.55 10.64 3.92
CA TRP A 262 -6.69 9.76 3.94
C TRP A 262 -7.81 10.29 3.03
N ALA A 263 -8.27 9.46 2.10
CA ALA A 263 -9.33 9.83 1.16
C ALA A 263 -10.64 10.22 1.87
N ASN A 264 -10.99 9.57 2.99
CA ASN A 264 -12.18 9.88 3.77
C ASN A 264 -12.16 11.26 4.46
N GLN A 265 -11.03 11.94 4.47
CA GLN A 265 -10.95 13.34 4.92
C GLN A 265 -11.39 14.32 3.82
N LEU A 266 -11.37 13.89 2.57
CA LEU A 266 -11.70 14.69 1.39
C LEU A 266 -12.97 14.20 0.69
N TRP A 267 -13.20 12.88 0.66
CA TRP A 267 -14.36 12.23 0.05
C TRP A 267 -15.50 12.13 1.06
N PRO A 268 -16.64 12.77 0.82
CA PRO A 268 -17.75 12.80 1.78
C PRO A 268 -18.40 11.42 1.97
N ASP A 269 -18.87 11.15 3.19
CA ASP A 269 -19.62 9.93 3.49
C ASP A 269 -21.03 9.96 2.87
N GLU A 270 -21.66 11.14 2.80
CA GLU A 270 -23.05 11.34 2.36
C GLU A 270 -23.14 12.14 1.06
N GLY A 271 -24.20 11.91 0.30
CA GLY A 271 -24.51 12.56 -0.96
C GLY A 271 -24.53 11.59 -2.15
N SER A 272 -25.05 12.05 -3.27
CA SER A 272 -24.91 11.37 -4.57
C SER A 272 -23.46 11.34 -5.03
N LEU A 273 -23.12 10.49 -5.98
CA LEU A 273 -21.74 10.43 -6.52
C LEU A 273 -21.29 11.79 -7.08
N ASP A 274 -22.17 12.48 -7.78
CA ASP A 274 -21.87 13.80 -8.37
C ASP A 274 -21.58 14.84 -7.29
N GLU A 275 -22.40 14.90 -6.23
CA GLU A 275 -22.16 15.80 -5.09
C GLU A 275 -20.85 15.47 -4.35
N LYS A 276 -20.54 14.17 -4.20
CA LYS A 276 -19.28 13.74 -3.61
C LYS A 276 -18.08 14.17 -4.45
N GLN A 277 -18.14 14.01 -5.77
CA GLN A 277 -17.09 14.43 -6.69
C GLN A 277 -16.88 15.94 -6.68
N GLU A 278 -17.96 16.75 -6.68
CA GLU A 278 -17.86 18.21 -6.60
C GLU A 278 -17.19 18.66 -5.29
N ARG A 279 -17.63 18.10 -4.15
CA ARG A 279 -17.05 18.44 -2.85
C ARG A 279 -15.61 17.99 -2.73
N PHE A 280 -15.28 16.80 -3.25
CA PHE A 280 -13.91 16.31 -3.30
C PHE A 280 -13.03 17.22 -4.16
N ALA A 281 -13.48 17.64 -5.36
CA ALA A 281 -12.73 18.53 -6.23
C ALA A 281 -12.42 19.88 -5.54
N ALA A 282 -13.38 20.44 -4.82
CA ALA A 282 -13.18 21.67 -4.04
C ALA A 282 -12.14 21.49 -2.93
N ALA A 283 -12.24 20.41 -2.13
CA ALA A 283 -11.30 20.11 -1.07
C ALA A 283 -9.89 19.78 -1.63
N ALA A 284 -9.81 19.11 -2.75
CA ALA A 284 -8.55 18.80 -3.44
C ALA A 284 -7.86 20.08 -3.95
N ALA A 285 -8.62 21.03 -4.51
CA ALA A 285 -8.09 22.31 -4.95
C ALA A 285 -7.50 23.11 -3.78
N GLU A 286 -8.19 23.18 -2.64
CA GLU A 286 -7.64 23.82 -1.42
C GLU A 286 -6.33 23.18 -0.95
N LEU A 287 -6.22 21.84 -1.09
CA LEU A 287 -5.04 21.09 -0.67
C LEU A 287 -3.88 21.21 -1.66
N LEU A 288 -4.14 21.18 -2.99
CA LEU A 288 -3.12 21.05 -4.04
C LEU A 288 -2.78 22.36 -4.73
N ASP A 289 -3.72 23.32 -4.87
CA ASP A 289 -3.65 24.49 -5.75
C ASP A 289 -2.87 25.72 -5.18
N ALA A 290 -1.95 25.56 -4.28
CA ALA A 290 -1.10 26.67 -3.87
C ALA A 290 0.29 26.65 -4.58
N ARG A 291 0.30 26.51 -5.91
CA ARG A 291 1.50 26.72 -6.74
C ARG A 291 1.33 27.88 -7.67
#